data_703f9fc718018bd63d9e55c7806d60e2
#
_entry.id   703f9fc718018bd63d9e55c7806d60e2
#
_cell.length_a   1.000
_cell.length_b   1.000
_cell.length_c   1.000
_cell.angle_alpha   90.00
_cell.angle_beta   90.00
_cell.angle_gamma   90.00
#
_symmetry.space_group_name_H-M   'P 1'
#
loop_
_entity.id
_entity.type
_entity.pdbx_description
1 polymer ?
#
loop_
_entity_poly.entity_id
_entity_poly.type
_entity_poly.pdbx_seq_one_letter_code
_entity_poly.pdbx_strand_id
1 'polypeptide(L)'
;ALGSSPWALWVKADELRLTRAETELYFRELKQLQLGTAELDLLHRRTEGWVTALHLVALALARHPERSTFLSKLSGTERNIADYLAEDVLDHLPQEQQLFLDQTSVLDEFNAELCNALTGRSDGAQMLQRLHAAQLFTIALDEQGEWFRYHHLFAEFLQGRLSRAGDPTHMLHAAARWCESHGLADKSVKYALRARDYAFAAELLERQGASLIASNQVYGILAVLKDVPAEVIREHPVFQIFYAWQLAFEQKYAEAEALIEEVSTRLMQGRGKPMHFALAMLLAVAQVLKALVLLYQDKLEAALKVARHWLALVPENQPVFRASLSCIQAASYS
;
A
#
# COMPACT_ATOMS: atom_id res chain seq x y z
N ALA A 1 -15.32 -13.68 -9.18
CA ALA A 1 -15.07 -15.06 -8.79
C ALA A 1 -13.80 -15.59 -9.49
N LEU A 2 -12.61 -15.38 -8.89
CA LEU A 2 -11.34 -15.95 -9.37
C LEU A 2 -11.13 -17.41 -8.90
N GLY A 3 -11.97 -17.90 -7.98
CA GLY A 3 -11.80 -19.19 -7.30
C GLY A 3 -12.08 -20.46 -8.13
N SER A 4 -12.49 -20.35 -9.38
CA SER A 4 -12.80 -21.48 -10.26
C SER A 4 -12.04 -21.48 -11.59
N SER A 5 -11.01 -20.64 -11.72
CA SER A 5 -10.19 -20.62 -12.93
C SER A 5 -9.23 -21.81 -12.96
N PRO A 6 -9.22 -22.64 -14.02
CA PRO A 6 -8.32 -23.78 -14.14
C PRO A 6 -6.83 -23.36 -14.27
N TRP A 7 -6.57 -22.06 -14.41
CA TRP A 7 -5.24 -21.47 -14.53
C TRP A 7 -4.78 -20.75 -13.26
N ALA A 8 -5.58 -20.77 -12.18
CA ALA A 8 -5.22 -20.14 -10.89
C ALA A 8 -4.79 -21.24 -9.91
N LEU A 9 -3.53 -21.21 -9.50
CA LEU A 9 -3.03 -22.00 -8.37
C LEU A 9 -3.29 -21.21 -7.08
N TRP A 10 -4.06 -21.78 -6.19
CA TRP A 10 -4.32 -21.22 -4.86
C TRP A 10 -3.38 -21.87 -3.86
N VAL A 11 -2.43 -21.09 -3.35
CA VAL A 11 -1.54 -21.52 -2.27
C VAL A 11 -2.08 -20.94 -0.96
N LYS A 12 -2.46 -21.82 -0.04
CA LYS A 12 -2.92 -21.43 1.29
C LYS A 12 -1.72 -21.08 2.18
N ALA A 13 -1.94 -20.22 3.17
CA ALA A 13 -0.89 -19.82 4.12
C ALA A 13 -0.23 -21.02 4.81
N ASP A 14 -1.00 -22.07 5.12
CA ASP A 14 -0.47 -23.30 5.74
C ASP A 14 0.46 -24.10 4.81
N GLU A 15 0.28 -23.99 3.50
CA GLU A 15 1.13 -24.64 2.49
C GLU A 15 2.49 -23.93 2.32
N LEU A 16 2.62 -22.71 2.88
CA LEU A 16 3.88 -21.94 2.91
C LEU A 16 4.69 -22.19 4.18
N ARG A 17 4.16 -22.97 5.13
CA ARG A 17 4.89 -23.34 6.34
C ARG A 17 5.84 -24.49 6.06
N LEU A 18 7.07 -24.35 6.53
CA LEU A 18 8.02 -25.44 6.47
C LEU A 18 7.61 -26.56 7.44
N THR A 19 7.66 -27.78 6.96
CA THR A 19 7.59 -28.96 7.83
C THR A 19 8.82 -29.01 8.75
N ARG A 20 8.77 -29.86 9.75
CA ARG A 20 9.90 -30.06 10.67
C ARG A 20 11.17 -30.50 9.91
N ALA A 21 11.04 -31.35 8.90
CA ALA A 21 12.18 -31.79 8.09
C ALA A 21 12.75 -30.67 7.19
N GLU A 22 11.88 -29.84 6.60
CA GLU A 22 12.29 -28.68 5.84
C GLU A 22 12.89 -27.60 6.73
N THR A 23 12.41 -27.43 7.98
CA THR A 23 13.02 -26.56 8.97
C THR A 23 14.45 -26.99 9.27
N GLU A 24 14.71 -28.30 9.41
CA GLU A 24 16.06 -28.83 9.59
C GLU A 24 16.97 -28.53 8.41
N LEU A 25 16.49 -28.78 7.18
CA LEU A 25 17.21 -28.46 5.95
C LEU A 25 17.51 -26.96 5.84
N TYR A 26 16.53 -26.11 6.18
CA TYR A 26 16.68 -24.66 6.18
C TYR A 26 17.86 -24.20 7.06
N PHE A 27 17.92 -24.68 8.30
CA PHE A 27 19.01 -24.30 9.21
C PHE A 27 20.34 -24.90 8.76
N ARG A 28 20.38 -26.16 8.37
CA ARG A 28 21.60 -26.86 8.02
C ARG A 28 22.20 -26.37 6.69
N GLU A 29 21.40 -26.31 5.62
CA GLU A 29 21.90 -26.04 4.27
C GLU A 29 21.96 -24.53 3.96
N LEU A 30 20.91 -23.77 4.30
CA LEU A 30 20.83 -22.35 3.95
C LEU A 30 21.49 -21.44 4.98
N LYS A 31 21.45 -21.80 6.25
CA LYS A 31 21.99 -20.96 7.34
C LYS A 31 23.28 -21.51 7.94
N GLN A 32 23.70 -22.71 7.51
CA GLN A 32 24.92 -23.40 7.99
C GLN A 32 24.95 -23.53 9.52
N LEU A 33 23.79 -23.68 10.14
CA LEU A 33 23.60 -23.84 11.57
C LEU A 33 23.22 -25.30 11.87
N GLN A 34 24.06 -25.99 12.65
CA GLN A 34 23.73 -27.31 13.16
C GLN A 34 23.01 -27.16 14.48
N LEU A 35 21.77 -27.66 14.55
CA LEU A 35 20.91 -27.66 15.72
C LEU A 35 20.68 -29.08 16.19
N GLY A 36 20.62 -29.26 17.52
CA GLY A 36 20.22 -30.51 18.11
C GLY A 36 18.73 -30.81 17.90
N THR A 37 18.33 -32.09 17.99
CA THR A 37 16.94 -32.50 17.75
C THR A 37 15.95 -31.75 18.67
N ALA A 38 16.29 -31.60 19.96
CA ALA A 38 15.45 -30.89 20.92
C ALA A 38 15.33 -29.39 20.61
N GLU A 39 16.39 -28.76 20.14
CA GLU A 39 16.42 -27.36 19.73
C GLU A 39 15.56 -27.15 18.50
N LEU A 40 15.69 -28.03 17.51
CA LEU A 40 14.94 -27.98 16.25
C LEU A 40 13.42 -28.16 16.52
N ASP A 41 13.06 -29.10 17.38
CA ASP A 41 11.66 -29.33 17.77
C ASP A 41 11.08 -28.13 18.52
N LEU A 42 11.86 -27.48 19.39
CA LEU A 42 11.47 -26.25 20.07
C LEU A 42 11.21 -25.14 19.04
N LEU A 43 12.16 -24.89 18.15
CA LEU A 43 12.07 -23.83 17.15
C LEU A 43 10.91 -24.06 16.19
N HIS A 44 10.75 -25.27 15.68
CA HIS A 44 9.65 -25.60 14.79
C HIS A 44 8.28 -25.39 15.45
N ARG A 45 8.09 -25.87 16.70
CA ARG A 45 6.85 -25.61 17.45
C ARG A 45 6.58 -24.15 17.69
N ARG A 46 7.62 -23.35 18.03
CA ARG A 46 7.47 -21.93 18.37
C ARG A 46 7.25 -21.05 17.15
N THR A 47 7.82 -21.40 16.01
CA THR A 47 7.67 -20.68 14.75
C THR A 47 6.53 -21.21 13.89
N GLU A 48 5.97 -22.37 14.24
CA GLU A 48 4.97 -23.09 13.44
C GLU A 48 5.39 -23.30 11.98
N GLY A 49 6.70 -23.37 11.74
CA GLY A 49 7.26 -23.50 10.39
C GLY A 49 7.24 -22.23 9.54
N TRP A 50 6.88 -21.07 10.09
CA TRP A 50 6.90 -19.82 9.34
C TRP A 50 8.33 -19.40 9.00
N VAL A 51 8.62 -19.31 7.69
CA VAL A 51 9.97 -19.01 7.17
C VAL A 51 10.55 -17.73 7.73
N THR A 52 9.73 -16.67 7.88
CA THR A 52 10.18 -15.39 8.43
C THR A 52 10.60 -15.51 9.89
N ALA A 53 9.82 -16.23 10.70
CA ALA A 53 10.17 -16.46 12.10
C ALA A 53 11.44 -17.33 12.21
N LEU A 54 11.59 -18.36 11.36
CA LEU A 54 12.81 -19.17 11.28
C LEU A 54 14.02 -18.34 10.85
N HIS A 55 13.83 -17.38 9.95
CA HIS A 55 14.88 -16.44 9.55
C HIS A 55 15.33 -15.55 10.71
N LEU A 56 14.38 -14.98 11.45
CA LEU A 56 14.67 -14.22 12.67
C LEU A 56 15.46 -15.04 13.69
N VAL A 57 15.02 -16.28 13.94
CA VAL A 57 15.75 -17.21 14.80
C VAL A 57 17.17 -17.42 14.32
N ALA A 58 17.37 -17.64 13.02
CA ALA A 58 18.71 -17.85 12.45
C ALA A 58 19.61 -16.63 12.65
N LEU A 59 19.09 -15.43 12.45
CA LEU A 59 19.82 -14.18 12.70
C LEU A 59 20.17 -13.99 14.17
N ALA A 60 19.24 -14.28 15.08
CA ALA A 60 19.49 -14.21 16.51
C ALA A 60 20.56 -15.24 16.95
N LEU A 61 20.41 -16.49 16.52
CA LEU A 61 21.39 -17.55 16.84
C LEU A 61 22.81 -17.26 16.31
N ALA A 62 22.92 -16.59 15.17
CA ALA A 62 24.21 -16.20 14.61
C ALA A 62 24.94 -15.13 15.45
N ARG A 63 24.19 -14.36 16.23
CA ARG A 63 24.69 -13.24 17.05
C ARG A 63 24.91 -13.61 18.52
N HIS A 64 24.17 -14.61 19.03
CA HIS A 64 24.31 -15.05 20.41
C HIS A 64 25.45 -16.03 20.60
N PRO A 65 26.47 -15.73 21.44
CA PRO A 65 27.57 -16.65 21.74
C PRO A 65 27.08 -17.92 22.45
N GLU A 66 26.07 -17.78 23.31
CA GLU A 66 25.48 -18.88 24.09
C GLU A 66 24.06 -19.22 23.59
N ARG A 67 23.98 -20.13 22.63
CA ARG A 67 22.73 -20.58 22.01
C ARG A 67 21.72 -21.14 23.01
N SER A 68 22.20 -21.89 24.01
CA SER A 68 21.35 -22.49 25.02
C SER A 68 20.59 -21.45 25.85
N THR A 69 21.24 -20.35 26.22
CA THR A 69 20.62 -19.23 26.93
C THR A 69 19.54 -18.55 26.11
N PHE A 70 19.79 -18.30 24.82
CA PHE A 70 18.81 -17.75 23.89
C PHE A 70 17.59 -18.68 23.76
N LEU A 71 17.81 -19.98 23.51
CA LEU A 71 16.74 -20.95 23.34
C LEU A 71 15.90 -21.14 24.63
N SER A 72 16.52 -21.05 25.79
CA SER A 72 15.80 -21.09 27.08
C SER A 72 14.86 -19.88 27.25
N LYS A 73 15.31 -18.68 26.90
CA LYS A 73 14.46 -17.46 26.89
C LYS A 73 13.33 -17.58 25.89
N LEU A 74 13.62 -18.09 24.70
CA LEU A 74 12.61 -18.31 23.67
C LEU A 74 11.53 -19.29 24.13
N SER A 75 11.88 -20.32 24.91
CA SER A 75 10.92 -21.29 25.42
C SER A 75 9.98 -20.70 26.47
N GLY A 76 10.43 -19.70 27.23
CA GLY A 76 9.69 -19.09 28.33
C GLY A 76 8.87 -17.84 27.97
N THR A 77 8.94 -17.35 26.73
CA THR A 77 8.22 -16.14 26.34
C THR A 77 6.77 -16.42 25.94
N GLU A 78 5.81 -15.66 26.50
CA GLU A 78 4.40 -15.68 26.09
C GLU A 78 4.09 -14.67 24.97
N ARG A 79 5.05 -13.79 24.63
CA ARG A 79 4.89 -12.78 23.58
C ARG A 79 4.83 -13.41 22.18
N ASN A 80 4.29 -12.64 21.22
CA ASN A 80 4.45 -12.99 19.82
C ASN A 80 5.94 -13.19 19.51
N ILE A 81 6.27 -14.38 19.01
CA ILE A 81 7.66 -14.78 18.83
C ILE A 81 8.36 -13.92 17.77
N ALA A 82 7.62 -13.46 16.75
CA ALA A 82 8.15 -12.57 15.73
C ALA A 82 8.59 -11.24 16.34
N ASP A 83 7.78 -10.67 17.23
CA ASP A 83 8.11 -9.40 17.92
C ASP A 83 9.33 -9.57 18.83
N TYR A 84 9.40 -10.67 19.58
CA TYR A 84 10.55 -10.96 20.44
C TYR A 84 11.84 -11.10 19.64
N LEU A 85 11.80 -11.85 18.55
CA LEU A 85 12.97 -12.08 17.70
C LEU A 85 13.40 -10.82 16.94
N ALA A 86 12.43 -10.01 16.50
CA ALA A 86 12.69 -8.74 15.85
C ALA A 86 13.33 -7.73 16.81
N GLU A 87 12.86 -7.68 18.07
CA GLU A 87 13.44 -6.85 19.12
C GLU A 87 14.88 -7.28 19.42
N ASP A 88 15.12 -8.58 19.59
CA ASP A 88 16.47 -9.12 19.83
C ASP A 88 17.44 -8.79 18.67
N VAL A 89 17.00 -8.92 17.42
CA VAL A 89 17.81 -8.55 16.26
C VAL A 89 18.13 -7.06 16.25
N LEU A 90 17.14 -6.20 16.54
CA LEU A 90 17.32 -4.76 16.55
C LEU A 90 18.25 -4.29 17.65
N ASP A 91 18.14 -4.83 18.86
CA ASP A 91 18.94 -4.43 20.02
C ASP A 91 20.44 -4.65 19.79
N HIS A 92 20.80 -5.59 18.90
CA HIS A 92 22.19 -5.87 18.51
C HIS A 92 22.69 -5.01 17.34
N LEU A 93 21.84 -4.17 16.72
CA LEU A 93 22.24 -3.27 15.66
C LEU A 93 22.82 -1.96 16.22
N PRO A 94 23.75 -1.31 15.49
CA PRO A 94 24.15 0.05 15.81
C PRO A 94 22.93 0.98 15.87
N GLN A 95 22.95 1.93 16.79
CA GLN A 95 21.83 2.86 17.03
C GLN A 95 21.40 3.61 15.76
N GLU A 96 22.37 3.97 14.90
CA GLU A 96 22.08 4.63 13.61
C GLU A 96 21.23 3.76 12.67
N GLN A 97 21.47 2.43 12.67
CA GLN A 97 20.69 1.49 11.87
C GLN A 97 19.29 1.28 12.46
N GLN A 98 19.19 1.19 13.78
CA GLN A 98 17.89 1.10 14.45
C GLN A 98 17.03 2.32 14.12
N LEU A 99 17.57 3.53 14.25
CA LEU A 99 16.87 4.77 13.95
C LEU A 99 16.46 4.85 12.47
N PHE A 100 17.35 4.43 11.55
CA PHE A 100 17.04 4.39 10.13
C PHE A 100 15.87 3.44 9.83
N LEU A 101 15.89 2.24 10.41
CA LEU A 101 14.82 1.24 10.26
C LEU A 101 13.48 1.77 10.82
N ASP A 102 13.49 2.35 12.01
CA ASP A 102 12.31 2.93 12.63
C ASP A 102 11.72 4.04 11.75
N GLN A 103 12.54 4.99 11.31
CA GLN A 103 12.09 6.12 10.49
C GLN A 103 11.57 5.70 9.12
N THR A 104 12.25 4.76 8.44
CA THR A 104 11.85 4.32 7.09
C THR A 104 10.73 3.29 7.08
N SER A 105 10.33 2.79 8.25
CA SER A 105 9.23 1.82 8.39
C SER A 105 7.86 2.34 7.95
N VAL A 106 7.68 3.66 7.87
CA VAL A 106 6.45 4.29 7.36
C VAL A 106 6.26 4.10 5.86
N LEU A 107 7.33 3.72 5.15
CA LEU A 107 7.35 3.56 3.71
C LEU A 107 6.91 2.15 3.30
N ASP A 108 6.05 2.05 2.29
CA ASP A 108 5.66 0.76 1.72
C ASP A 108 6.79 0.21 0.83
N GLU A 109 7.39 1.09 0.03
CA GLU A 109 8.53 0.85 -0.84
C GLU A 109 9.46 2.05 -0.77
N PHE A 110 10.74 1.82 -0.86
CA PHE A 110 11.74 2.89 -0.69
C PHE A 110 12.99 2.66 -1.51
N ASN A 111 13.66 3.74 -1.85
CA ASN A 111 15.00 3.79 -2.42
C ASN A 111 15.89 4.70 -1.56
N ALA A 112 17.16 4.79 -1.92
CA ALA A 112 18.14 5.57 -1.17
C ALA A 112 17.79 7.06 -1.05
N GLU A 113 17.27 7.66 -2.13
CA GLU A 113 16.94 9.08 -2.17
C GLU A 113 15.73 9.39 -1.29
N LEU A 114 14.67 8.56 -1.35
CA LEU A 114 13.50 8.70 -0.48
C LEU A 114 13.88 8.51 1.00
N CYS A 115 14.73 7.52 1.30
CA CYS A 115 15.26 7.34 2.66
C CYS A 115 16.05 8.57 3.13
N ASN A 116 16.91 9.13 2.28
CA ASN A 116 17.65 10.35 2.61
C ASN A 116 16.72 11.54 2.87
N ALA A 117 15.72 11.74 2.02
CA ALA A 117 14.73 12.81 2.19
C ALA A 117 13.96 12.69 3.52
N LEU A 118 13.66 11.46 3.93
CA LEU A 118 12.90 11.16 5.15
C LEU A 118 13.74 11.33 6.42
N THR A 119 14.97 10.84 6.38
CA THR A 119 15.85 10.76 7.56
C THR A 119 16.80 11.95 7.72
N GLY A 120 16.89 12.83 6.71
CA GLY A 120 17.85 13.91 6.64
C GLY A 120 19.30 13.46 6.43
N ARG A 121 19.50 12.19 6.02
CA ARG A 121 20.82 11.58 5.75
C ARG A 121 21.24 11.80 4.29
N SER A 122 22.50 11.48 4.00
CA SER A 122 23.06 11.48 2.64
C SER A 122 23.67 10.12 2.25
N ASP A 123 23.65 9.15 3.16
CA ASP A 123 24.27 7.83 3.02
C ASP A 123 23.26 6.68 2.91
N GLY A 124 22.02 6.98 2.54
CA GLY A 124 20.93 6.00 2.42
C GLY A 124 21.30 4.79 1.57
N ALA A 125 22.01 4.99 0.45
CA ALA A 125 22.46 3.89 -0.40
C ALA A 125 23.37 2.90 0.36
N GLN A 126 24.35 3.42 1.11
CA GLN A 126 25.25 2.58 1.90
C GLN A 126 24.49 1.87 3.03
N MET A 127 23.53 2.58 3.66
CA MET A 127 22.71 2.00 4.71
C MET A 127 21.87 0.84 4.18
N LEU A 128 21.18 1.02 3.04
CA LEU A 128 20.39 -0.03 2.41
C LEU A 128 21.24 -1.23 2.00
N GLN A 129 22.44 -0.99 1.43
CA GLN A 129 23.37 -2.08 1.09
C GLN A 129 23.80 -2.86 2.33
N ARG A 130 24.11 -2.19 3.45
CA ARG A 130 24.47 -2.86 4.72
C ARG A 130 23.31 -3.70 5.25
N LEU A 131 22.10 -3.16 5.25
CA LEU A 131 20.90 -3.87 5.72
C LEU A 131 20.59 -5.07 4.83
N HIS A 132 20.70 -4.90 3.51
CA HIS A 132 20.48 -5.99 2.56
C HIS A 132 21.55 -7.09 2.66
N ALA A 133 22.82 -6.73 2.74
CA ALA A 133 23.93 -7.69 2.92
C ALA A 133 23.81 -8.44 4.27
N ALA A 134 23.32 -7.79 5.32
CA ALA A 134 23.03 -8.42 6.59
C ALA A 134 21.72 -9.23 6.61
N GLN A 135 21.02 -9.34 5.46
CA GLN A 135 19.74 -10.01 5.31
C GLN A 135 18.67 -9.53 6.30
N LEU A 136 18.67 -8.22 6.63
CA LEU A 136 17.78 -7.60 7.62
C LEU A 136 16.41 -7.28 6.99
N PHE A 137 15.71 -8.32 6.52
CA PHE A 137 14.30 -8.26 6.07
C PHE A 137 14.01 -7.25 4.97
N THR A 138 15.02 -6.79 4.23
CA THR A 138 14.88 -5.98 3.03
C THR A 138 14.75 -6.88 1.81
N ILE A 139 13.73 -6.65 1.01
CA ILE A 139 13.45 -7.36 -0.23
C ILE A 139 13.67 -6.38 -1.36
N ALA A 140 14.57 -6.68 -2.29
CA ALA A 140 14.74 -5.90 -3.51
C ALA A 140 13.54 -6.13 -4.44
N LEU A 141 13.02 -5.06 -5.03
CA LEU A 141 11.85 -5.06 -5.91
C LEU A 141 12.24 -5.05 -7.38
N ASP A 142 13.49 -4.74 -7.68
CA ASP A 142 14.05 -4.70 -9.02
C ASP A 142 15.39 -5.45 -9.08
N GLU A 143 15.81 -5.78 -10.31
CA GLU A 143 17.08 -6.49 -10.56
C GLU A 143 18.31 -5.63 -10.26
N GLN A 144 18.17 -4.31 -10.32
CA GLN A 144 19.23 -3.34 -10.08
C GLN A 144 19.48 -3.14 -8.57
N GLY A 145 18.54 -3.55 -7.72
CA GLY A 145 18.60 -3.36 -6.27
C GLY A 145 18.52 -1.88 -5.88
N GLU A 146 17.71 -1.10 -6.60
CA GLU A 146 17.46 0.32 -6.32
C GLU A 146 16.26 0.52 -5.40
N TRP A 147 15.18 -0.25 -5.64
CA TRP A 147 13.97 -0.22 -4.85
C TRP A 147 13.87 -1.40 -3.91
N PHE A 148 13.47 -1.12 -2.68
CA PHE A 148 13.32 -2.09 -1.61
C PHE A 148 11.97 -1.95 -0.92
N ARG A 149 11.57 -3.01 -0.24
CA ARG A 149 10.54 -2.99 0.80
C ARG A 149 10.98 -3.83 1.99
N TYR A 150 10.41 -3.56 3.13
CA TYR A 150 10.55 -4.49 4.25
C TYR A 150 9.63 -5.70 4.07
N HIS A 151 10.04 -6.83 4.62
CA HIS A 151 9.12 -7.95 4.79
C HIS A 151 7.95 -7.48 5.68
N HIS A 152 6.71 -7.84 5.33
CA HIS A 152 5.51 -7.27 5.97
C HIS A 152 5.49 -7.40 7.50
N LEU A 153 5.82 -8.58 8.06
CA LEU A 153 5.87 -8.78 9.52
C LEU A 153 6.92 -7.89 10.20
N PHE A 154 8.05 -7.66 9.55
CA PHE A 154 9.08 -6.77 10.09
C PHE A 154 8.66 -5.30 9.98
N ALA A 155 8.01 -4.92 8.88
CA ALA A 155 7.43 -3.58 8.74
C ALA A 155 6.38 -3.29 9.82
N GLU A 156 5.46 -4.23 10.08
CA GLU A 156 4.44 -4.11 11.14
C GLU A 156 5.08 -3.96 12.52
N PHE A 157 6.10 -4.76 12.82
CA PHE A 157 6.85 -4.65 14.07
C PHE A 157 7.51 -3.28 14.23
N LEU A 158 8.23 -2.79 13.20
CA LEU A 158 8.88 -1.48 13.21
C LEU A 158 7.86 -0.33 13.34
N GLN A 159 6.74 -0.41 12.62
CA GLN A 159 5.64 0.58 12.72
C GLN A 159 5.03 0.60 14.12
N GLY A 160 4.81 -0.57 14.72
CA GLY A 160 4.36 -0.68 16.11
C GLY A 160 5.35 -0.09 17.11
N ARG A 161 6.65 -0.21 16.86
CA ARG A 161 7.72 0.40 17.65
C ARG A 161 7.74 1.93 17.47
N LEU A 162 7.68 2.40 16.22
CA LEU A 162 7.64 3.83 15.90
C LEU A 162 6.43 4.52 16.51
N SER A 163 5.24 3.92 16.42
CA SER A 163 4.00 4.46 17.00
C SER A 163 4.06 4.62 18.53
N ARG A 164 4.86 3.80 19.22
CA ARG A 164 5.13 3.94 20.66
C ARG A 164 6.15 5.03 20.96
N ALA A 165 7.05 5.31 20.03
CA ALA A 165 8.10 6.33 20.19
C ALA A 165 7.62 7.75 19.88
N GLY A 166 6.59 7.91 19.02
CA GLY A 166 6.05 9.22 18.65
C GLY A 166 5.13 9.21 17.45
N ASP A 167 4.78 10.40 16.99
CA ASP A 167 3.92 10.61 15.83
C ASP A 167 4.75 10.61 14.53
N PRO A 168 4.49 9.69 13.58
CA PRO A 168 5.21 9.62 12.31
C PRO A 168 4.75 10.64 11.26
N THR A 169 3.82 11.53 11.57
CA THR A 169 3.18 12.45 10.61
C THR A 169 4.19 13.25 9.79
N HIS A 170 5.25 13.78 10.43
CA HIS A 170 6.27 14.55 9.72
C HIS A 170 7.04 13.74 8.67
N MET A 171 7.28 12.45 8.94
CA MET A 171 7.93 11.53 8.00
C MET A 171 7.02 11.24 6.80
N LEU A 172 5.74 11.00 7.05
CA LEU A 172 4.74 10.80 6.00
C LEU A 172 4.60 12.04 5.12
N HIS A 173 4.64 13.25 5.69
CA HIS A 173 4.67 14.50 4.94
C HIS A 173 5.92 14.61 4.04
N ALA A 174 7.10 14.31 4.58
CA ALA A 174 8.33 14.31 3.80
C ALA A 174 8.27 13.30 2.64
N ALA A 175 7.77 12.10 2.90
CA ALA A 175 7.56 11.07 1.88
C ALA A 175 6.58 11.54 0.79
N ALA A 176 5.44 12.13 1.18
CA ALA A 176 4.45 12.65 0.24
C ALA A 176 5.04 13.72 -0.69
N ARG A 177 5.76 14.68 -0.14
CA ARG A 177 6.42 15.76 -0.90
C ARG A 177 7.51 15.24 -1.84
N TRP A 178 8.32 14.30 -1.36
CA TRP A 178 9.34 13.68 -2.20
C TRP A 178 8.70 12.92 -3.37
N CYS A 179 7.67 12.11 -3.11
CA CYS A 179 6.94 11.38 -4.14
C CYS A 179 6.30 12.32 -5.17
N GLU A 180 5.72 13.44 -4.74
CA GLU A 180 5.19 14.46 -5.64
C GLU A 180 6.25 15.00 -6.59
N SER A 181 7.42 15.40 -6.07
CA SER A 181 8.50 15.97 -6.86
C SER A 181 9.16 14.97 -7.84
N HIS A 182 8.97 13.66 -7.61
CA HIS A 182 9.47 12.57 -8.44
C HIS A 182 8.41 11.91 -9.32
N GLY A 183 7.22 12.51 -9.44
CA GLY A 183 6.15 12.03 -10.32
C GLY A 183 5.45 10.75 -9.85
N LEU A 184 5.64 10.35 -8.58
CA LEU A 184 5.01 9.19 -7.96
C LEU A 184 3.67 9.60 -7.32
N ALA A 185 2.71 9.98 -8.16
CA ALA A 185 1.46 10.60 -7.75
C ALA A 185 0.62 9.75 -6.80
N ASP A 186 0.48 8.46 -7.09
CA ASP A 186 -0.27 7.51 -6.27
C ASP A 186 0.32 7.37 -4.87
N LYS A 187 1.65 7.24 -4.76
CA LYS A 187 2.36 7.16 -3.48
C LYS A 187 2.27 8.49 -2.72
N SER A 188 2.40 9.62 -3.41
CA SER A 188 2.25 10.95 -2.81
C SER A 188 0.89 11.12 -2.14
N VAL A 189 -0.21 10.80 -2.84
CA VAL A 189 -1.56 10.86 -2.28
C VAL A 189 -1.73 9.92 -1.08
N LYS A 190 -1.24 8.67 -1.19
CA LYS A 190 -1.31 7.69 -0.10
C LYS A 190 -0.61 8.18 1.17
N TYR A 191 0.61 8.71 1.04
CA TYR A 191 1.34 9.25 2.20
C TYR A 191 0.70 10.50 2.77
N ALA A 192 0.16 11.40 1.94
CA ALA A 192 -0.57 12.58 2.41
C ALA A 192 -1.84 12.18 3.20
N LEU A 193 -2.62 11.22 2.73
CA LEU A 193 -3.77 10.69 3.45
C LEU A 193 -3.38 10.04 4.79
N ARG A 194 -2.31 9.24 4.81
CA ARG A 194 -1.78 8.63 6.04
C ARG A 194 -1.25 9.68 7.02
N ALA A 195 -0.70 10.78 6.52
CA ALA A 195 -0.28 11.93 7.32
C ALA A 195 -1.46 12.76 7.83
N ARG A 196 -2.69 12.45 7.42
CA ARG A 196 -3.90 13.25 7.66
C ARG A 196 -3.82 14.67 7.11
N ASP A 197 -2.94 14.90 6.13
CA ASP A 197 -2.90 16.15 5.37
C ASP A 197 -3.93 16.09 4.23
N TYR A 198 -5.20 16.17 4.62
CA TYR A 198 -6.30 16.03 3.68
C TYR A 198 -6.35 17.17 2.67
N ALA A 199 -5.92 18.37 3.05
CA ALA A 199 -5.85 19.50 2.13
C ALA A 199 -4.86 19.22 0.99
N PHE A 200 -3.66 18.77 1.31
CA PHE A 200 -2.66 18.42 0.32
C PHE A 200 -3.06 17.20 -0.52
N ALA A 201 -3.63 16.17 0.12
CA ALA A 201 -4.14 15.00 -0.61
C ALA A 201 -5.26 15.38 -1.60
N ALA A 202 -6.17 16.27 -1.20
CA ALA A 202 -7.22 16.77 -2.09
C ALA A 202 -6.63 17.56 -3.26
N GLU A 203 -5.68 18.46 -3.03
CA GLU A 203 -4.98 19.22 -4.08
C GLU A 203 -4.30 18.29 -5.08
N LEU A 204 -3.60 17.25 -4.61
CA LEU A 204 -2.96 16.25 -5.46
C LEU A 204 -3.98 15.51 -6.33
N LEU A 205 -5.08 15.05 -5.75
CA LEU A 205 -6.15 14.36 -6.46
C LEU A 205 -6.89 15.27 -7.45
N GLU A 206 -7.08 16.55 -7.14
CA GLU A 206 -7.65 17.52 -8.08
C GLU A 206 -6.77 17.71 -9.31
N ARG A 207 -5.45 17.72 -9.13
CA ARG A 207 -4.50 17.90 -10.24
C ARG A 207 -4.26 16.62 -11.04
N GLN A 208 -4.19 15.47 -10.39
CA GLN A 208 -3.69 14.22 -11.00
C GLN A 208 -4.70 13.08 -10.97
N GLY A 209 -5.84 13.23 -10.29
CA GLY A 209 -6.80 12.15 -10.07
C GLY A 209 -7.34 11.53 -11.36
N ALA A 210 -7.60 12.34 -12.39
CA ALA A 210 -8.01 11.82 -13.68
C ALA A 210 -6.95 10.90 -14.31
N SER A 211 -5.67 11.27 -14.24
CA SER A 211 -4.56 10.46 -14.72
C SER A 211 -4.39 9.16 -13.92
N LEU A 212 -4.52 9.24 -12.61
CA LEU A 212 -4.46 8.08 -11.72
C LEU A 212 -5.57 7.06 -12.02
N ILE A 213 -6.78 7.52 -12.30
CA ILE A 213 -7.89 6.66 -12.73
C ILE A 213 -7.58 6.04 -14.09
N ALA A 214 -7.15 6.85 -15.06
CA ALA A 214 -6.84 6.40 -16.42
C ALA A 214 -5.70 5.35 -16.45
N SER A 215 -4.71 5.47 -15.57
CA SER A 215 -3.58 4.53 -15.45
C SER A 215 -3.84 3.36 -14.50
N ASN A 216 -5.06 3.23 -13.97
CA ASN A 216 -5.45 2.18 -13.02
C ASN A 216 -4.67 2.17 -11.68
N GLN A 217 -4.14 3.33 -11.28
CA GLN A 217 -3.35 3.49 -10.04
C GLN A 217 -4.18 3.90 -8.83
N VAL A 218 -5.51 3.74 -8.88
CA VAL A 218 -6.43 4.20 -7.83
C VAL A 218 -6.58 3.24 -6.66
N TYR A 219 -6.37 1.94 -6.85
CA TYR A 219 -6.68 0.93 -5.82
C TYR A 219 -5.99 1.16 -4.48
N GLY A 220 -4.71 1.53 -4.51
CA GLY A 220 -3.97 1.84 -3.29
C GLY A 220 -4.50 3.08 -2.56
N ILE A 221 -4.99 4.07 -3.31
CA ILE A 221 -5.59 5.29 -2.78
C ILE A 221 -6.95 4.96 -2.13
N LEU A 222 -7.79 4.18 -2.82
CA LEU A 222 -9.10 3.77 -2.30
C LEU A 222 -8.98 2.95 -1.01
N ALA A 223 -7.93 2.13 -0.88
CA ALA A 223 -7.68 1.38 0.34
C ALA A 223 -7.42 2.28 1.55
N VAL A 224 -6.68 3.39 1.36
CA VAL A 224 -6.39 4.36 2.43
C VAL A 224 -7.56 5.33 2.66
N LEU A 225 -8.34 5.61 1.61
CA LEU A 225 -9.49 6.52 1.70
C LEU A 225 -10.58 5.99 2.66
N LYS A 226 -10.63 4.68 2.89
CA LYS A 226 -11.56 4.06 3.86
C LYS A 226 -11.36 4.56 5.29
N ASP A 227 -10.12 4.94 5.63
CA ASP A 227 -9.75 5.39 6.97
C ASP A 227 -9.94 6.90 7.15
N VAL A 228 -10.33 7.61 6.07
CA VAL A 228 -10.60 9.05 6.12
C VAL A 228 -11.96 9.31 6.79
N PRO A 229 -12.05 10.24 7.76
CA PRO A 229 -13.31 10.58 8.41
C PRO A 229 -14.38 11.02 7.42
N ALA A 230 -15.63 10.60 7.65
CA ALA A 230 -16.75 10.91 6.76
C ALA A 230 -17.00 12.41 6.60
N GLU A 231 -16.70 13.20 7.64
CA GLU A 231 -16.77 14.66 7.63
C GLU A 231 -15.81 15.24 6.58
N VAL A 232 -14.57 14.78 6.58
CA VAL A 232 -13.52 15.20 5.63
C VAL A 232 -13.91 14.81 4.20
N ILE A 233 -14.43 13.59 4.00
CA ILE A 233 -14.91 13.15 2.67
C ILE A 233 -16.02 14.11 2.17
N ARG A 234 -16.94 14.53 3.04
CA ARG A 234 -18.02 15.46 2.68
C ARG A 234 -17.53 16.87 2.36
N GLU A 235 -16.45 17.33 2.99
CA GLU A 235 -15.87 18.65 2.75
C GLU A 235 -15.18 18.76 1.39
N HIS A 236 -14.58 17.68 0.91
CA HIS A 236 -13.78 17.65 -0.31
C HIS A 236 -14.49 16.90 -1.46
N PRO A 237 -15.00 17.60 -2.49
CA PRO A 237 -15.66 16.96 -3.63
C PRO A 237 -14.83 15.88 -4.31
N VAL A 238 -13.52 16.06 -4.37
CA VAL A 238 -12.62 15.07 -4.98
C VAL A 238 -12.62 13.74 -4.21
N PHE A 239 -12.64 13.78 -2.88
CA PHE A 239 -12.74 12.56 -2.07
C PHE A 239 -14.08 11.85 -2.28
N GLN A 240 -15.16 12.60 -2.44
CA GLN A 240 -16.47 12.01 -2.72
C GLN A 240 -16.50 11.30 -4.08
N ILE A 241 -15.84 11.86 -5.10
CA ILE A 241 -15.71 11.20 -6.43
C ILE A 241 -14.93 9.89 -6.31
N PHE A 242 -13.80 9.89 -5.60
CA PHE A 242 -13.02 8.67 -5.37
C PHE A 242 -13.78 7.66 -4.50
N TYR A 243 -14.54 8.12 -3.51
CA TYR A 243 -15.39 7.24 -2.71
C TYR A 243 -16.53 6.64 -3.53
N ALA A 244 -17.10 7.38 -4.49
CA ALA A 244 -18.07 6.83 -5.43
C ALA A 244 -17.47 5.72 -6.32
N TRP A 245 -16.20 5.85 -6.73
CA TRP A 245 -15.47 4.77 -7.40
C TRP A 245 -15.36 3.53 -6.51
N GLN A 246 -15.04 3.70 -5.24
CA GLN A 246 -14.99 2.59 -4.28
C GLN A 246 -16.35 1.89 -4.16
N LEU A 247 -17.43 2.65 -3.98
CA LEU A 247 -18.79 2.11 -3.91
C LEU A 247 -19.16 1.31 -5.18
N ALA A 248 -18.75 1.80 -6.35
CA ALA A 248 -18.97 1.08 -7.60
C ALA A 248 -18.19 -0.24 -7.68
N PHE A 249 -16.94 -0.29 -7.21
CA PHE A 249 -16.17 -1.54 -7.09
C PHE A 249 -16.78 -2.52 -6.08
N GLU A 250 -17.42 -2.02 -5.03
CA GLU A 250 -18.16 -2.82 -4.05
C GLU A 250 -19.56 -3.22 -4.54
N GLN A 251 -19.91 -2.88 -5.80
CA GLN A 251 -21.22 -3.13 -6.42
C GLN A 251 -22.41 -2.41 -5.73
N LYS A 252 -22.11 -1.36 -4.95
CA LYS A 252 -23.10 -0.49 -4.29
C LYS A 252 -23.55 0.62 -5.25
N TYR A 253 -24.09 0.22 -6.39
CA TYR A 253 -24.33 1.13 -7.52
C TYR A 253 -25.31 2.26 -7.19
N ALA A 254 -26.38 1.98 -6.40
CA ALA A 254 -27.36 2.99 -6.03
C ALA A 254 -26.75 4.10 -5.14
N GLU A 255 -25.87 3.71 -4.20
CA GLU A 255 -25.17 4.65 -3.34
C GLU A 255 -24.16 5.48 -4.13
N ALA A 256 -23.41 4.82 -5.05
CA ALA A 256 -22.48 5.51 -5.95
C ALA A 256 -23.21 6.54 -6.84
N GLU A 257 -24.35 6.18 -7.44
CA GLU A 257 -25.16 7.06 -8.27
C GLU A 257 -25.63 8.30 -7.47
N ALA A 258 -26.19 8.09 -6.28
CA ALA A 258 -26.68 9.16 -5.41
C ALA A 258 -25.56 10.13 -5.03
N LEU A 259 -24.38 9.62 -4.67
CA LEU A 259 -23.23 10.42 -4.29
C LEU A 259 -22.69 11.23 -5.48
N ILE A 260 -22.59 10.64 -6.68
CA ILE A 260 -22.16 11.33 -7.89
C ILE A 260 -23.12 12.47 -8.23
N GLU A 261 -24.44 12.26 -8.10
CA GLU A 261 -25.45 13.28 -8.36
C GLU A 261 -25.35 14.45 -7.38
N GLU A 262 -25.18 14.16 -6.10
CA GLU A 262 -24.98 15.17 -5.05
C GLU A 262 -23.76 16.04 -5.34
N VAL A 263 -22.60 15.40 -5.60
CA VAL A 263 -21.34 16.10 -5.88
C VAL A 263 -21.44 16.92 -7.15
N SER A 264 -22.00 16.32 -8.21
CA SER A 264 -22.15 17.01 -9.51
C SER A 264 -23.03 18.26 -9.37
N THR A 265 -24.13 18.15 -8.65
CA THR A 265 -25.04 19.28 -8.40
C THR A 265 -24.34 20.39 -7.63
N ARG A 266 -23.61 20.07 -6.57
CA ARG A 266 -22.84 21.02 -5.76
C ARG A 266 -21.77 21.72 -6.59
N LEU A 267 -21.00 20.98 -7.41
CA LEU A 267 -19.99 21.55 -8.28
C LEU A 267 -20.58 22.47 -9.35
N MET A 268 -21.79 22.17 -9.86
CA MET A 268 -22.49 23.00 -10.84
C MET A 268 -23.12 24.26 -10.22
N GLN A 269 -23.58 24.20 -8.97
CA GLN A 269 -24.18 25.34 -8.27
C GLN A 269 -23.16 26.41 -7.86
N GLY A 270 -21.89 26.05 -7.69
CA GLY A 270 -20.80 26.97 -7.40
C GLY A 270 -20.40 27.93 -8.56
N ARG A 271 -21.22 28.07 -9.58
CA ARG A 271 -20.99 28.81 -10.85
C ARG A 271 -21.00 30.34 -10.72
N GLY A 272 -20.31 30.90 -9.73
CA GLY A 272 -19.97 32.33 -9.72
C GLY A 272 -18.53 32.62 -10.06
N LYS A 273 -17.66 31.61 -10.14
CA LYS A 273 -16.23 31.70 -10.51
C LYS A 273 -15.94 30.78 -11.70
N PRO A 274 -15.05 31.15 -12.63
CA PRO A 274 -14.65 30.23 -13.71
C PRO A 274 -14.16 28.92 -13.08
N MET A 275 -14.81 27.81 -13.45
CA MET A 275 -14.47 26.48 -12.95
C MET A 275 -13.03 26.16 -13.35
N HIS A 276 -12.16 25.94 -12.38
CA HIS A 276 -10.78 25.59 -12.64
C HIS A 276 -10.74 24.33 -13.50
N PHE A 277 -9.83 24.25 -14.48
CA PHE A 277 -9.73 23.12 -15.43
C PHE A 277 -9.71 21.76 -14.73
N ALA A 278 -8.99 21.64 -13.61
CA ALA A 278 -8.93 20.43 -12.80
C ALA A 278 -10.32 19.99 -12.27
N LEU A 279 -11.13 20.92 -11.80
CA LEU A 279 -12.45 20.64 -11.27
C LEU A 279 -13.43 20.21 -12.39
N ALA A 280 -13.31 20.83 -13.58
CA ALA A 280 -14.08 20.42 -14.74
C ALA A 280 -13.72 18.99 -15.18
N MET A 281 -12.44 18.63 -15.10
CA MET A 281 -11.97 17.29 -15.41
C MET A 281 -12.49 16.25 -14.39
N LEU A 282 -12.46 16.57 -13.09
CA LEU A 282 -13.02 15.70 -12.06
C LEU A 282 -14.52 15.48 -12.24
N LEU A 283 -15.25 16.52 -12.63
CA LEU A 283 -16.66 16.40 -12.95
C LEU A 283 -16.88 15.47 -14.16
N ALA A 284 -16.04 15.59 -15.21
CA ALA A 284 -16.10 14.67 -16.34
C ALA A 284 -15.84 13.22 -15.92
N VAL A 285 -14.85 12.98 -15.06
CA VAL A 285 -14.56 11.65 -14.49
C VAL A 285 -15.75 11.11 -13.70
N ALA A 286 -16.38 11.93 -12.87
CA ALA A 286 -17.57 11.56 -12.12
C ALA A 286 -18.72 11.14 -13.04
N GLN A 287 -18.90 11.83 -14.18
CA GLN A 287 -19.95 11.50 -15.14
C GLN A 287 -19.65 10.25 -15.99
N VAL A 288 -18.37 9.98 -16.26
CA VAL A 288 -17.96 8.68 -16.84
C VAL A 288 -18.32 7.55 -15.87
N LEU A 289 -18.00 7.70 -14.58
CA LEU A 289 -18.39 6.73 -13.57
C LEU A 289 -19.90 6.58 -13.49
N LYS A 290 -20.65 7.68 -13.53
CA LYS A 290 -22.14 7.66 -13.54
C LYS A 290 -22.66 6.82 -14.70
N ALA A 291 -22.14 7.03 -15.90
CA ALA A 291 -22.56 6.28 -17.08
C ALA A 291 -22.27 4.77 -16.95
N LEU A 292 -21.11 4.39 -16.37
CA LEU A 292 -20.78 3.00 -16.08
C LEU A 292 -21.72 2.40 -15.01
N VAL A 293 -21.96 3.10 -13.92
CA VAL A 293 -22.87 2.67 -12.85
C VAL A 293 -24.28 2.44 -13.37
N LEU A 294 -24.80 3.35 -14.21
CA LEU A 294 -26.10 3.19 -14.85
C LEU A 294 -26.16 1.99 -15.79
N LEU A 295 -25.07 1.71 -16.51
CA LEU A 295 -24.98 0.53 -17.37
C LEU A 295 -25.04 -0.76 -16.55
N TYR A 296 -24.30 -0.83 -15.42
CA TYR A 296 -24.33 -1.99 -14.52
C TYR A 296 -25.68 -2.19 -13.78
N GLN A 297 -26.54 -1.14 -13.76
CA GLN A 297 -27.89 -1.19 -13.22
C GLN A 297 -28.96 -1.52 -14.29
N ASP A 298 -28.56 -1.88 -15.50
CA ASP A 298 -29.45 -2.08 -16.67
C ASP A 298 -30.26 -0.84 -17.07
N LYS A 299 -29.80 0.36 -16.65
CA LYS A 299 -30.42 1.66 -17.00
C LYS A 299 -29.83 2.20 -18.31
N LEU A 300 -29.96 1.43 -19.38
CA LEU A 300 -29.25 1.66 -20.64
C LEU A 300 -29.52 3.03 -21.26
N GLU A 301 -30.81 3.46 -21.36
CA GLU A 301 -31.16 4.76 -21.95
C GLU A 301 -30.56 5.95 -21.15
N ALA A 302 -30.54 5.86 -19.83
CA ALA A 302 -29.95 6.88 -18.96
C ALA A 302 -28.41 6.91 -19.13
N ALA A 303 -27.76 5.74 -19.18
CA ALA A 303 -26.33 5.62 -19.42
C ALA A 303 -25.94 6.26 -20.77
N LEU A 304 -26.70 5.97 -21.83
CA LEU A 304 -26.53 6.56 -23.15
C LEU A 304 -26.65 8.08 -23.17
N LYS A 305 -27.66 8.60 -22.50
CA LYS A 305 -27.87 10.04 -22.42
C LYS A 305 -26.66 10.74 -21.78
N VAL A 306 -26.15 10.18 -20.69
CA VAL A 306 -24.95 10.69 -20.01
C VAL A 306 -23.73 10.56 -20.92
N ALA A 307 -23.50 9.38 -21.52
CA ALA A 307 -22.35 9.12 -22.36
C ALA A 307 -22.30 10.04 -23.59
N ARG A 308 -23.40 10.23 -24.31
CA ARG A 308 -23.48 11.13 -25.47
C ARG A 308 -23.19 12.59 -25.10
N HIS A 309 -23.79 13.06 -23.99
CA HIS A 309 -23.57 14.43 -23.53
C HIS A 309 -22.11 14.69 -23.19
N TRP A 310 -21.50 13.81 -22.41
CA TRP A 310 -20.12 14.01 -21.94
C TRP A 310 -19.06 13.66 -22.98
N LEU A 311 -19.34 12.79 -23.94
CA LEU A 311 -18.43 12.53 -25.06
C LEU A 311 -18.14 13.80 -25.89
N ALA A 312 -19.12 14.69 -25.99
CA ALA A 312 -18.96 15.98 -26.65
C ALA A 312 -18.18 17.02 -25.83
N LEU A 313 -18.10 16.84 -24.50
CA LEU A 313 -17.48 17.79 -23.58
C LEU A 313 -16.06 17.34 -23.13
N VAL A 314 -15.78 16.04 -23.10
CA VAL A 314 -14.46 15.51 -22.71
C VAL A 314 -13.43 15.84 -23.79
N PRO A 315 -12.31 16.50 -23.43
CA PRO A 315 -11.28 16.89 -24.37
C PRO A 315 -10.68 15.68 -25.14
N GLU A 316 -10.22 15.93 -26.38
CA GLU A 316 -9.64 14.87 -27.24
C GLU A 316 -8.35 14.27 -26.67
N ASN A 317 -7.61 15.04 -25.88
CA ASN A 317 -6.40 14.59 -25.18
C ASN A 317 -6.68 13.68 -23.96
N GLN A 318 -7.92 13.26 -23.75
CA GLN A 318 -8.34 12.31 -22.71
C GLN A 318 -8.88 11.00 -23.32
N PRO A 319 -8.04 10.21 -23.99
CA PRO A 319 -8.49 9.07 -24.79
C PRO A 319 -9.17 7.98 -23.97
N VAL A 320 -8.74 7.74 -22.73
CA VAL A 320 -9.30 6.68 -21.86
C VAL A 320 -10.75 6.99 -21.51
N PHE A 321 -11.06 8.21 -21.09
CA PHE A 321 -12.44 8.60 -20.74
C PHE A 321 -13.33 8.64 -21.98
N ARG A 322 -12.82 9.12 -23.11
CA ARG A 322 -13.55 9.09 -24.38
C ARG A 322 -13.83 7.66 -24.83
N ALA A 323 -12.85 6.76 -24.73
CA ALA A 323 -13.03 5.34 -25.06
C ALA A 323 -14.08 4.69 -24.17
N SER A 324 -14.05 4.94 -22.86
CA SER A 324 -15.07 4.43 -21.92
C SER A 324 -16.47 4.87 -22.28
N LEU A 325 -16.67 6.16 -22.57
CA LEU A 325 -17.98 6.70 -23.02
C LEU A 325 -18.41 6.14 -24.38
N SER A 326 -17.48 5.95 -25.31
CA SER A 326 -17.75 5.35 -26.61
C SER A 326 -18.13 3.87 -26.51
N CYS A 327 -17.48 3.11 -25.62
CA CYS A 327 -17.84 1.72 -25.34
C CYS A 327 -19.26 1.61 -24.77
N ILE A 328 -19.65 2.49 -23.84
CA ILE A 328 -21.02 2.53 -23.30
C ILE A 328 -22.01 2.83 -24.43
N GLN A 329 -21.68 3.76 -25.31
CA GLN A 329 -22.50 4.08 -26.47
C GLN A 329 -22.64 2.89 -27.43
N ALA A 330 -21.56 2.14 -27.68
CA ALA A 330 -21.56 0.97 -28.54
C ALA A 330 -22.36 -0.21 -27.94
N ALA A 331 -22.20 -0.46 -26.64
CA ALA A 331 -22.92 -1.53 -25.93
C ALA A 331 -24.44 -1.39 -25.97
N SER A 332 -24.94 -0.22 -26.30
CA SER A 332 -26.36 0.06 -26.41
C SER A 332 -26.97 -0.23 -27.77
N TYR A 333 -26.15 -0.57 -28.76
CA TYR A 333 -26.61 -0.93 -30.11
C TYR A 333 -26.59 -2.44 -30.36
N SER A 334 -26.11 -3.23 -29.37
CA SER A 334 -26.10 -4.68 -29.35
C SER A 334 -27.28 -5.24 -28.56
#